data_5558b61aabd6185a48172a3e36f87067
#
_entry.id   5558b61aabd6185a48172a3e36f87067
#
_cell.length_a   1.000
_cell.length_b   1.000
_cell.length_c   1.000
_cell.angle_alpha   90.00
_cell.angle_beta   90.00
_cell.angle_gamma   90.00
#
_symmetry.space_group_name_H-M   'P 1'
#
loop_
_entity.id
_entity.type
_entity.pdbx_description
1 polymer ?
#
loop_
_entity_poly.entity_id
_entity_poly.type
_entity_poly.pdbx_seq_one_letter_code
_entity_poly.pdbx_strand_id
1 'polypeptide(L)'
;HVKADCQFYREDLHPERLYTTQKRESAFDFWCRLAFEEGINFWFEEEQLFYSDEHMGMTAGIHLTYNPQADTDISDSTAMTWQYGEYLCVDETIHKDNNFVRPSYPLSHENKIEQGGQHSVFESYGRFQLDDEGRPLTQVRFEQLRNGSKVGQATTNCFALMPGKIFTLSQHPHQPMNDRWQVISVNHHGVQPLADNSGGEGTQLSNSVSFIPGTQEWRPPYRYKPTADGDEVATVVGPPGEEIYVNEYGAVKVHFHWDRRGSADHSASCWVRVAMGWSGNGYGFSAVPRIGTQVLVSYLNGDIDRPIITGCTYDGRNAPPIKFPENKTQTTFRSQTHKGEGFNELRFEDAGGKQEVFLHAQKDMNTVVQNDKGTTVGANHTETVMQNQKISVHGTQTTAVQADQKNIVFGKQHSIVDGEVLIASAQGIRLISGNSALQLNPDGTITLVCNNFDFYGHGSGRIGTGELLDLNMDGAGPGNLKMEPDTSTIAQAKDQFFPKK
;
A
#
# COMPACT_ATOMS: atom_id res chain seq x y z
N HIS A 1 12.60 -39.47 6.79
CA HIS A 1 13.55 -38.41 7.06
C HIS A 1 14.81 -38.69 6.23
N VAL A 2 15.03 -37.98 5.14
CA VAL A 2 16.27 -38.02 4.38
C VAL A 2 17.30 -37.22 5.19
N LYS A 3 18.47 -37.81 5.44
CA LYS A 3 19.58 -37.06 5.99
C LYS A 3 20.08 -36.11 4.89
N ALA A 4 20.37 -34.87 5.24
CA ALA A 4 20.91 -33.91 4.31
C ALA A 4 22.31 -33.47 4.77
N ASP A 5 23.22 -33.35 3.85
CA ASP A 5 24.54 -32.76 4.04
C ASP A 5 24.69 -31.56 3.11
N CYS A 6 25.13 -30.44 3.67
CA CYS A 6 25.13 -29.13 3.04
C CYS A 6 26.55 -28.56 3.05
N GLN A 7 27.02 -28.17 1.88
CA GLN A 7 28.33 -27.54 1.71
C GLN A 7 28.17 -26.24 0.94
N PHE A 8 27.91 -25.14 1.67
CA PHE A 8 27.89 -23.81 1.11
C PHE A 8 29.26 -23.15 1.26
N TYR A 9 29.78 -22.67 0.15
CA TYR A 9 31.04 -21.94 0.04
C TYR A 9 30.82 -20.43 -0.11
N ARG A 10 29.61 -20.04 -0.50
CA ARG A 10 29.23 -18.66 -0.83
C ARG A 10 27.92 -18.27 -0.13
N GLU A 11 27.84 -18.46 1.20
CA GLU A 11 26.66 -18.09 2.01
C GLU A 11 26.24 -16.61 1.81
N ASP A 12 27.20 -15.73 1.50
CA ASP A 12 26.99 -14.32 1.21
C ASP A 12 26.15 -14.07 -0.07
N LEU A 13 26.01 -15.07 -0.95
CA LEU A 13 25.20 -14.99 -2.17
C LEU A 13 23.75 -15.45 -1.97
N HIS A 14 23.37 -15.88 -0.77
CA HIS A 14 22.05 -16.41 -0.45
C HIS A 14 21.34 -15.53 0.61
N PRO A 15 20.91 -14.30 0.26
CA PRO A 15 20.27 -13.40 1.21
C PRO A 15 18.89 -13.93 1.64
N GLU A 16 18.47 -13.53 2.84
CA GLU A 16 17.13 -13.83 3.34
C GLU A 16 16.07 -13.20 2.44
N ARG A 17 15.12 -14.01 1.98
CA ARG A 17 14.02 -13.55 1.11
C ARG A 17 12.93 -12.90 1.94
N LEU A 18 12.44 -11.73 1.54
CA LEU A 18 11.38 -10.99 2.21
C LEU A 18 10.04 -11.76 2.20
N TYR A 19 9.78 -12.50 1.14
CA TYR A 19 8.54 -13.24 0.96
C TYR A 19 8.72 -14.31 -0.11
N THR A 20 8.23 -15.52 0.15
CA THR A 20 8.28 -16.64 -0.78
C THR A 20 7.01 -17.48 -0.66
N THR A 21 6.37 -17.73 -1.79
CA THR A 21 5.09 -18.44 -1.86
C THR A 21 5.23 -19.77 -2.57
N GLN A 22 4.73 -20.85 -1.97
CA GLN A 22 4.50 -22.12 -2.62
C GLN A 22 3.08 -22.14 -3.19
N LYS A 23 2.93 -22.17 -4.51
CA LYS A 23 1.61 -22.17 -5.16
C LYS A 23 1.57 -23.18 -6.30
N ARG A 24 0.58 -24.10 -6.24
CA ARG A 24 0.30 -25.11 -7.28
C ARG A 24 1.51 -25.95 -7.68
N GLU A 25 2.38 -26.22 -6.75
CA GLU A 25 3.56 -27.06 -6.92
C GLU A 25 3.71 -28.00 -5.72
N SER A 26 4.34 -29.15 -5.94
CA SER A 26 4.69 -30.05 -4.84
C SER A 26 5.76 -29.41 -3.94
N ALA A 27 5.91 -29.89 -2.70
CA ALA A 27 6.98 -29.42 -1.83
C ALA A 27 8.39 -29.67 -2.43
N PHE A 28 8.55 -30.76 -3.19
CA PHE A 28 9.79 -31.06 -3.88
C PHE A 28 10.05 -30.10 -5.07
N ASP A 29 9.02 -29.81 -5.88
CA ASP A 29 9.16 -28.85 -6.98
C ASP A 29 9.45 -27.46 -6.47
N PHE A 30 8.79 -27.05 -5.37
CA PHE A 30 9.07 -25.77 -4.70
C PHE A 30 10.51 -25.68 -4.23
N TRP A 31 11.02 -26.71 -3.55
CA TRP A 31 12.39 -26.76 -3.11
C TRP A 31 13.37 -26.76 -4.30
N CYS A 32 13.12 -27.56 -5.32
CA CYS A 32 13.94 -27.57 -6.55
C CYS A 32 13.97 -26.20 -7.21
N ARG A 33 12.83 -25.50 -7.28
CA ARG A 33 12.75 -24.19 -7.90
C ARG A 33 13.60 -23.16 -7.14
N LEU A 34 13.53 -23.15 -5.81
CA LEU A 34 14.34 -22.25 -5.00
C LEU A 34 15.84 -22.58 -5.13
N ALA A 35 16.21 -23.86 -5.03
CA ALA A 35 17.60 -24.28 -5.19
C ALA A 35 18.16 -23.88 -6.57
N PHE A 36 17.39 -24.07 -7.64
CA PHE A 36 17.83 -23.77 -9.01
C PHE A 36 17.91 -22.27 -9.28
N GLU A 37 17.04 -21.47 -8.67
CA GLU A 37 17.11 -20.02 -8.75
C GLU A 37 18.37 -19.47 -8.06
N GLU A 38 18.76 -20.07 -6.93
CA GLU A 38 19.99 -19.75 -6.20
C GLU A 38 21.24 -20.44 -6.78
N GLY A 39 21.11 -21.25 -7.82
CA GLY A 39 22.24 -21.97 -8.43
C GLY A 39 22.76 -23.15 -7.61
N ILE A 40 21.97 -23.63 -6.67
CA ILE A 40 22.36 -24.72 -5.76
C ILE A 40 22.18 -26.07 -6.49
N ASN A 41 23.25 -26.83 -6.57
CA ASN A 41 23.25 -28.20 -7.04
C ASN A 41 22.89 -29.15 -5.93
N PHE A 42 22.15 -30.22 -6.27
CA PHE A 42 21.89 -31.29 -5.34
C PHE A 42 21.95 -32.66 -6.00
N TRP A 43 22.28 -33.69 -5.23
CA TRP A 43 22.33 -35.07 -5.66
C TRP A 43 22.03 -36.01 -4.49
N PHE A 44 21.74 -37.25 -4.81
CA PHE A 44 21.52 -38.30 -3.82
C PHE A 44 22.64 -39.30 -3.89
N GLU A 45 23.20 -39.67 -2.73
CA GLU A 45 24.06 -40.81 -2.56
C GLU A 45 23.38 -41.75 -1.56
N GLU A 46 22.97 -42.94 -2.00
CA GLU A 46 22.15 -43.88 -1.22
C GLU A 46 20.85 -43.22 -0.69
N GLU A 47 20.72 -43.05 0.62
CA GLU A 47 19.56 -42.39 1.26
C GLU A 47 19.85 -40.96 1.76
N GLN A 48 21.00 -40.43 1.40
CA GLN A 48 21.41 -39.10 1.84
C GLN A 48 21.32 -38.08 0.69
N LEU A 49 20.80 -36.90 1.02
CA LEU A 49 20.76 -35.75 0.11
C LEU A 49 21.99 -34.89 0.36
N PHE A 50 22.72 -34.60 -0.69
CA PHE A 50 23.83 -33.65 -0.71
C PHE A 50 23.45 -32.44 -1.53
N TYR A 51 23.89 -31.26 -1.13
CA TYR A 51 23.69 -30.04 -1.93
C TYR A 51 24.82 -29.04 -1.71
N SER A 52 25.18 -28.32 -2.75
CA SER A 52 26.26 -27.33 -2.75
C SER A 52 25.98 -26.19 -3.73
N ASP A 53 26.49 -25.03 -3.40
CA ASP A 53 26.42 -23.82 -4.23
C ASP A 53 27.63 -23.68 -5.17
N GLU A 54 28.66 -24.54 -5.07
CA GLU A 54 29.85 -24.56 -5.91
C GLU A 54 30.29 -25.97 -6.27
N HIS A 55 31.04 -26.12 -7.39
CA HIS A 55 31.62 -27.39 -7.81
C HIS A 55 32.58 -27.99 -6.79
N MET A 56 33.15 -27.18 -5.90
CA MET A 56 34.06 -27.63 -4.85
C MET A 56 33.40 -28.55 -3.82
N GLY A 57 32.09 -28.50 -3.68
CA GLY A 57 31.32 -29.43 -2.84
C GLY A 57 31.21 -30.82 -3.42
N MET A 58 31.64 -31.07 -4.67
CA MET A 58 31.59 -32.37 -5.31
C MET A 58 32.80 -33.24 -4.91
N THR A 59 32.55 -34.52 -4.74
CA THR A 59 33.59 -35.46 -4.33
C THR A 59 34.43 -35.94 -5.52
N ALA A 60 35.75 -35.89 -5.38
CA ALA A 60 36.70 -36.44 -6.35
C ALA A 60 37.22 -37.82 -5.92
N GLY A 61 37.90 -38.51 -6.82
CA GLY A 61 38.58 -39.79 -6.50
C GLY A 61 38.31 -40.93 -7.48
N ILE A 62 37.46 -40.69 -8.47
CA ILE A 62 37.21 -41.67 -9.56
C ILE A 62 38.25 -41.45 -10.65
N HIS A 63 38.88 -42.52 -11.10
CA HIS A 63 39.82 -42.52 -12.22
C HIS A 63 39.30 -43.37 -13.37
N LEU A 64 39.31 -42.82 -14.56
CA LEU A 64 38.97 -43.51 -15.79
C LEU A 64 40.16 -43.58 -16.72
N THR A 65 40.37 -44.73 -17.35
CA THR A 65 41.36 -44.92 -18.41
C THR A 65 40.62 -44.91 -19.75
N TYR A 66 41.07 -44.10 -20.69
CA TYR A 66 40.53 -44.12 -22.04
C TYR A 66 41.05 -45.38 -22.79
N ASN A 67 40.15 -46.25 -23.19
CA ASN A 67 40.46 -47.41 -23.97
C ASN A 67 39.28 -47.78 -24.94
N PRO A 68 39.34 -47.38 -26.24
CA PRO A 68 38.29 -47.66 -27.20
C PRO A 68 38.16 -49.12 -27.61
N GLN A 69 39.13 -49.95 -27.19
CA GLN A 69 39.13 -51.38 -27.45
C GLN A 69 38.85 -52.21 -26.16
N ALA A 70 38.42 -51.52 -25.07
CA ALA A 70 38.10 -52.22 -23.83
C ALA A 70 36.98 -53.21 -24.09
N ASP A 71 37.19 -54.46 -23.69
CA ASP A 71 36.13 -55.42 -23.52
C ASP A 71 35.34 -55.08 -22.25
N THR A 72 34.16 -55.60 -22.11
CA THR A 72 33.26 -55.33 -20.95
C THR A 72 33.75 -55.89 -19.64
N ASP A 73 35.05 -56.05 -19.44
CA ASP A 73 35.63 -56.50 -18.17
C ASP A 73 35.41 -55.45 -17.09
N ILE A 74 34.68 -55.85 -16.07
CA ILE A 74 34.22 -54.96 -14.95
C ILE A 74 35.40 -54.57 -14.05
N SER A 75 36.55 -55.21 -14.16
CA SER A 75 37.72 -55.00 -13.29
C SER A 75 38.38 -53.64 -13.44
N ASP A 76 38.23 -52.97 -14.60
CA ASP A 76 38.88 -51.71 -14.89
C ASP A 76 37.85 -50.61 -15.22
N SER A 77 37.94 -49.48 -14.56
CA SER A 77 37.12 -48.28 -14.83
C SER A 77 37.58 -47.59 -16.11
N THR A 78 36.87 -47.91 -17.23
CA THR A 78 37.29 -47.52 -18.57
C THR A 78 36.27 -46.63 -19.28
N ALA A 79 36.75 -45.58 -19.98
CA ALA A 79 35.97 -44.81 -20.94
C ALA A 79 36.21 -45.40 -22.36
N MET A 80 35.17 -45.98 -22.96
CA MET A 80 35.22 -46.61 -24.27
C MET A 80 34.97 -45.66 -25.43
N THR A 81 34.12 -44.68 -25.24
CA THR A 81 33.91 -43.55 -26.19
C THR A 81 34.14 -42.25 -25.47
N TRP A 82 34.59 -41.27 -26.23
CA TRP A 82 34.79 -39.92 -25.72
C TRP A 82 34.46 -38.90 -26.76
N GLN A 83 33.53 -38.01 -26.48
CA GLN A 83 33.15 -36.87 -27.31
C GLN A 83 33.18 -35.61 -26.44
N TYR A 84 33.81 -34.56 -26.96
CA TYR A 84 33.85 -33.27 -26.30
C TYR A 84 33.69 -32.17 -27.31
N GLY A 85 32.90 -31.17 -27.01
CA GLY A 85 32.66 -30.02 -27.85
C GLY A 85 32.59 -28.71 -27.09
N GLU A 86 33.04 -27.67 -27.73
CA GLU A 86 32.85 -26.29 -27.27
C GLU A 86 31.86 -25.60 -28.22
N TYR A 87 30.86 -24.94 -27.63
CA TYR A 87 29.75 -24.37 -28.34
C TYR A 87 29.61 -22.89 -28.07
N LEU A 88 29.17 -22.13 -29.07
CA LEU A 88 28.82 -20.74 -28.91
C LEU A 88 27.61 -20.62 -28.02
N CYS A 89 27.77 -19.85 -26.92
CA CYS A 89 26.73 -19.58 -25.94
C CYS A 89 26.62 -18.07 -25.67
N VAL A 90 25.66 -17.68 -24.91
CA VAL A 90 25.51 -16.31 -24.40
C VAL A 90 26.81 -15.83 -23.76
N ASP A 91 27.27 -14.65 -24.15
CA ASP A 91 28.50 -14.04 -23.69
C ASP A 91 28.28 -12.85 -22.71
N GLU A 92 27.02 -12.40 -22.58
CA GLU A 92 26.59 -11.35 -21.65
C GLU A 92 25.17 -11.57 -21.17
N THR A 93 24.90 -11.30 -19.91
CA THR A 93 23.56 -11.31 -19.34
C THR A 93 23.34 -10.02 -18.55
N ILE A 94 22.23 -9.35 -18.83
CA ILE A 94 21.83 -8.11 -18.17
C ILE A 94 20.46 -8.33 -17.55
N HIS A 95 20.38 -8.16 -16.23
CA HIS A 95 19.12 -8.17 -15.48
C HIS A 95 18.77 -6.77 -15.03
N LYS A 96 17.51 -6.38 -15.18
CA LYS A 96 17.01 -5.09 -14.71
C LYS A 96 15.71 -5.27 -13.94
N ASP A 97 15.61 -4.56 -12.81
CA ASP A 97 14.38 -4.50 -12.01
C ASP A 97 14.12 -3.07 -11.52
N ASN A 98 13.10 -2.91 -10.67
CA ASN A 98 12.70 -1.63 -10.11
C ASN A 98 12.59 -1.77 -8.58
N ASN A 99 13.21 -0.82 -7.88
CA ASN A 99 13.02 -0.65 -6.44
C ASN A 99 12.08 0.54 -6.18
N PHE A 100 10.93 0.30 -5.58
CA PHE A 100 9.95 1.35 -5.29
C PHE A 100 10.43 2.35 -4.22
N VAL A 101 11.38 1.96 -3.36
CA VAL A 101 11.99 2.85 -2.35
C VAL A 101 12.97 3.82 -3.01
N ARG A 102 13.64 3.39 -4.09
CA ARG A 102 14.61 4.18 -4.85
C ARG A 102 14.26 4.17 -6.35
N PRO A 103 13.14 4.76 -6.78
CA PRO A 103 12.62 4.61 -8.14
C PRO A 103 13.53 5.19 -9.24
N SER A 104 14.39 6.14 -8.89
CA SER A 104 15.37 6.73 -9.82
C SER A 104 16.70 5.96 -9.86
N TYR A 105 16.90 4.99 -9.00
CA TYR A 105 18.09 4.16 -8.99
C TYR A 105 18.02 3.11 -10.09
N PRO A 106 19.01 3.04 -11.01
CA PRO A 106 19.02 2.04 -12.07
C PRO A 106 19.44 0.68 -11.49
N LEU A 107 18.45 -0.06 -10.94
CA LEU A 107 18.67 -1.39 -10.41
C LEU A 107 18.92 -2.36 -11.56
N SER A 108 20.18 -2.50 -11.99
CA SER A 108 20.63 -3.30 -13.12
C SER A 108 21.96 -3.94 -12.83
N HIS A 109 22.07 -5.24 -13.09
CA HIS A 109 23.29 -6.03 -12.96
C HIS A 109 23.64 -6.69 -14.29
N GLU A 110 24.94 -6.77 -14.54
CA GLU A 110 25.52 -7.30 -15.77
C GLU A 110 26.59 -8.34 -15.38
N ASN A 111 26.65 -9.44 -16.13
CA ASN A 111 27.74 -10.39 -16.10
C ASN A 111 28.14 -10.78 -17.52
N LYS A 112 29.46 -10.78 -17.82
CA LYS A 112 29.98 -11.05 -19.14
C LYS A 112 31.37 -11.68 -19.10
N ILE A 113 31.74 -12.38 -20.17
CA ILE A 113 33.13 -12.79 -20.42
C ILE A 113 33.97 -11.59 -20.88
N GLU A 114 35.31 -11.68 -20.77
CA GLU A 114 36.23 -10.57 -21.09
C GLU A 114 36.08 -9.99 -22.49
N GLN A 115 35.68 -10.80 -23.46
CA GLN A 115 35.47 -10.40 -24.86
C GLN A 115 33.99 -10.42 -25.28
N GLY A 116 33.09 -10.42 -24.29
CA GLY A 116 31.64 -10.53 -24.46
C GLY A 116 30.97 -9.27 -24.96
N GLY A 117 29.67 -9.42 -25.28
CA GLY A 117 28.80 -8.35 -25.71
C GLY A 117 28.22 -8.46 -27.11
N GLN A 118 28.47 -9.57 -27.82
CA GLN A 118 27.88 -9.85 -29.12
C GLN A 118 26.59 -10.70 -29.05
N HIS A 119 26.50 -11.56 -28.02
CA HIS A 119 25.37 -12.45 -27.78
C HIS A 119 24.80 -12.22 -26.38
N SER A 120 24.19 -11.07 -26.18
CA SER A 120 23.63 -10.68 -24.88
C SER A 120 22.20 -11.17 -24.69
N VAL A 121 21.87 -11.52 -23.45
CA VAL A 121 20.49 -11.77 -23.00
C VAL A 121 20.10 -10.69 -22.01
N PHE A 122 19.04 -9.97 -22.34
CA PHE A 122 18.45 -8.96 -21.47
C PHE A 122 17.13 -9.49 -20.88
N GLU A 123 17.07 -9.56 -19.55
CA GLU A 123 15.86 -9.90 -18.80
C GLU A 123 15.41 -8.67 -17.98
N SER A 124 14.29 -8.06 -18.40
CA SER A 124 13.58 -7.03 -17.62
C SER A 124 12.56 -7.70 -16.74
N TYR A 125 12.52 -7.33 -15.48
CA TYR A 125 11.97 -8.04 -14.38
C TYR A 125 12.95 -9.09 -13.84
N GLY A 126 13.98 -8.58 -13.21
CA GLY A 126 15.10 -9.38 -12.69
C GLY A 126 14.75 -10.21 -11.45
N ARG A 127 13.58 -9.99 -10.83
CA ARG A 127 13.07 -10.68 -9.63
C ARG A 127 13.87 -10.40 -8.36
N PHE A 128 14.47 -9.21 -8.29
CA PHE A 128 15.18 -8.74 -7.11
C PHE A 128 14.75 -7.30 -6.78
N GLN A 129 14.92 -6.91 -5.53
CA GLN A 129 14.59 -5.56 -5.05
C GLN A 129 15.83 -4.81 -4.56
N LEU A 130 16.90 -5.53 -4.26
CA LEU A 130 18.16 -5.00 -3.74
C LEU A 130 19.34 -5.43 -4.63
N ASP A 131 20.43 -4.68 -4.58
CA ASP A 131 21.66 -4.99 -5.30
C ASP A 131 22.30 -6.31 -4.84
N ASP A 132 22.23 -6.58 -3.54
CA ASP A 132 22.78 -7.80 -2.94
C ASP A 132 22.03 -9.06 -3.40
N GLU A 133 20.75 -8.93 -3.76
CA GLU A 133 19.96 -10.02 -4.37
C GLU A 133 20.25 -10.12 -5.87
N GLY A 134 20.33 -8.98 -6.56
CA GLY A 134 20.43 -8.93 -8.02
C GLY A 134 21.75 -9.42 -8.58
N ARG A 135 22.85 -9.13 -7.91
CA ARG A 135 24.18 -9.54 -8.35
C ARG A 135 24.34 -11.07 -8.42
N PRO A 136 24.08 -11.83 -7.34
CA PRO A 136 24.22 -13.29 -7.39
C PRO A 136 23.21 -13.93 -8.37
N LEU A 137 21.96 -13.47 -8.40
CA LEU A 137 20.97 -14.00 -9.34
C LEU A 137 21.38 -13.79 -10.81
N THR A 138 22.00 -12.64 -11.13
CA THR A 138 22.51 -12.37 -12.48
C THR A 138 23.70 -13.27 -12.82
N GLN A 139 24.59 -13.53 -11.85
CA GLN A 139 25.71 -14.44 -12.04
C GLN A 139 25.23 -15.88 -12.28
N VAL A 140 24.37 -16.38 -11.41
CA VAL A 140 23.80 -17.73 -11.53
C VAL A 140 23.09 -17.88 -12.89
N ARG A 141 22.31 -16.88 -13.31
CA ARG A 141 21.61 -16.91 -14.58
C ARG A 141 22.57 -16.94 -15.77
N PHE A 142 23.64 -16.18 -15.72
CA PHE A 142 24.72 -16.20 -16.72
C PHE A 142 25.36 -17.58 -16.85
N GLU A 143 25.69 -18.20 -15.72
CA GLU A 143 26.27 -19.55 -15.66
C GLU A 143 25.29 -20.60 -16.19
N GLN A 144 24.00 -20.53 -15.84
CA GLN A 144 22.95 -21.41 -16.40
C GLN A 144 22.86 -21.35 -17.92
N LEU A 145 22.88 -20.14 -18.49
CA LEU A 145 22.82 -19.92 -19.94
C LEU A 145 24.07 -20.45 -20.67
N ARG A 146 25.15 -20.68 -19.93
CA ARG A 146 26.44 -21.17 -20.44
C ARG A 146 26.73 -22.62 -20.12
N ASN A 147 25.81 -23.34 -19.47
CA ASN A 147 25.96 -24.77 -19.14
C ASN A 147 26.39 -25.62 -20.34
N GLY A 148 25.88 -25.31 -21.54
CA GLY A 148 26.19 -25.99 -22.81
C GLY A 148 27.45 -25.53 -23.51
N SER A 149 28.23 -24.58 -22.94
CA SER A 149 29.41 -24.03 -23.62
C SER A 149 30.55 -25.05 -23.81
N LYS A 150 30.71 -25.94 -22.85
CA LYS A 150 31.75 -26.99 -22.82
C LYS A 150 31.13 -28.26 -22.29
N VAL A 151 30.80 -29.19 -23.15
CA VAL A 151 30.08 -30.43 -22.78
C VAL A 151 30.72 -31.64 -23.45
N GLY A 152 30.84 -32.72 -22.69
CA GLY A 152 31.28 -34.01 -23.19
C GLY A 152 30.30 -35.13 -22.93
N GLN A 153 30.42 -36.18 -23.67
CA GLN A 153 29.73 -37.45 -23.49
C GLN A 153 30.70 -38.59 -23.61
N ALA A 154 30.52 -39.61 -22.80
CA ALA A 154 31.32 -40.83 -22.87
C ALA A 154 30.46 -42.07 -22.56
N THR A 155 30.86 -43.20 -23.14
CA THR A 155 30.38 -44.50 -22.71
C THR A 155 31.44 -45.14 -21.82
N THR A 156 31.05 -45.59 -20.64
CA THR A 156 31.99 -46.16 -19.64
C THR A 156 31.41 -47.45 -19.03
N ASN A 157 32.24 -48.22 -18.36
CA ASN A 157 31.83 -49.35 -17.52
C ASN A 157 31.92 -49.03 -16.01
N CYS A 158 32.16 -47.78 -15.63
CA CYS A 158 32.34 -47.37 -14.24
C CYS A 158 31.00 -46.98 -13.58
N PHE A 159 30.51 -47.80 -12.65
CA PHE A 159 29.26 -47.57 -11.94
C PHE A 159 29.36 -46.60 -10.77
N ALA A 160 30.57 -46.23 -10.38
CA ALA A 160 30.79 -45.20 -9.36
C ALA A 160 30.48 -43.77 -9.86
N LEU A 161 30.30 -43.59 -11.17
CA LEU A 161 29.95 -42.31 -11.76
C LEU A 161 28.50 -41.95 -11.41
N MET A 162 28.31 -40.78 -10.80
CA MET A 162 27.00 -40.23 -10.53
C MET A 162 27.11 -38.69 -10.45
N PRO A 163 26.02 -37.92 -10.62
CA PRO A 163 26.02 -36.50 -10.36
C PRO A 163 26.59 -36.21 -8.96
N GLY A 164 27.37 -35.11 -8.83
CA GLY A 164 28.08 -34.79 -7.60
C GLY A 164 29.48 -35.40 -7.48
N LYS A 165 29.92 -36.17 -8.49
CA LYS A 165 31.27 -36.74 -8.55
C LYS A 165 32.13 -36.05 -9.61
N ILE A 166 33.43 -35.95 -9.30
CA ILE A 166 34.49 -35.52 -10.21
C ILE A 166 35.36 -36.71 -10.50
N PHE A 167 35.62 -37.00 -11.77
CA PHE A 167 36.53 -38.05 -12.20
C PHE A 167 37.73 -37.46 -12.95
N THR A 168 38.81 -38.22 -13.00
CA THR A 168 40.04 -37.89 -13.77
C THR A 168 40.12 -38.86 -14.94
N LEU A 169 40.24 -38.35 -16.15
CA LEU A 169 40.52 -39.14 -17.34
C LEU A 169 42.04 -39.24 -17.57
N SER A 170 42.49 -40.39 -17.99
CA SER A 170 43.91 -40.65 -18.36
C SER A 170 44.02 -41.45 -19.66
N GLN A 171 45.21 -41.46 -20.26
CA GLN A 171 45.57 -42.20 -21.46
C GLN A 171 44.75 -41.81 -22.73
N HIS A 172 44.11 -40.69 -22.76
CA HIS A 172 43.52 -40.17 -23.98
C HIS A 172 44.60 -39.62 -24.90
N PRO A 173 44.58 -39.94 -26.24
CA PRO A 173 45.63 -39.50 -27.17
C PRO A 173 45.72 -37.99 -27.35
N HIS A 174 44.61 -37.26 -27.14
CA HIS A 174 44.63 -35.80 -27.09
C HIS A 174 44.85 -35.34 -25.65
N GLN A 175 46.06 -34.87 -25.38
CA GLN A 175 46.55 -34.58 -24.01
C GLN A 175 45.64 -33.67 -23.19
N PRO A 176 45.00 -32.59 -23.74
CA PRO A 176 44.04 -31.73 -22.98
C PRO A 176 42.82 -32.46 -22.45
N MET A 177 42.48 -33.66 -22.92
CA MET A 177 41.38 -34.46 -22.40
C MET A 177 41.75 -35.21 -21.10
N ASN A 178 43.06 -35.41 -20.83
CA ASN A 178 43.55 -36.05 -19.63
C ASN A 178 43.53 -35.08 -18.45
N ASP A 179 42.33 -34.79 -17.98
CA ASP A 179 42.01 -33.80 -16.93
C ASP A 179 40.88 -34.25 -16.03
N ARG A 180 40.47 -33.36 -15.14
CA ARG A 180 39.34 -33.55 -14.22
C ARG A 180 38.05 -33.14 -14.90
N TRP A 181 37.03 -33.98 -14.72
CA TRP A 181 35.70 -33.81 -15.33
C TRP A 181 34.61 -33.99 -14.31
N GLN A 182 33.59 -33.22 -14.38
CA GLN A 182 32.46 -33.19 -13.49
C GLN A 182 31.27 -33.92 -14.14
N VAL A 183 30.67 -34.87 -13.45
CA VAL A 183 29.51 -35.63 -13.92
C VAL A 183 28.25 -34.79 -13.77
N ILE A 184 27.56 -34.55 -14.90
CA ILE A 184 26.26 -33.85 -14.95
C ILE A 184 25.10 -34.82 -14.92
N SER A 185 25.18 -35.86 -15.72
CA SER A 185 24.17 -36.93 -15.76
C SER A 185 24.79 -38.25 -16.13
N VAL A 186 24.19 -39.31 -15.66
CA VAL A 186 24.59 -40.66 -16.02
C VAL A 186 23.33 -41.53 -16.23
N ASN A 187 23.40 -42.37 -17.26
CA ASN A 187 22.40 -43.40 -17.52
C ASN A 187 23.07 -44.76 -17.48
N HIS A 188 22.79 -45.57 -16.45
CA HIS A 188 23.32 -46.89 -16.29
C HIS A 188 22.45 -47.91 -17.03
N HIS A 189 23.06 -48.76 -17.77
CA HIS A 189 22.42 -49.88 -18.46
C HIS A 189 23.10 -51.21 -18.08
N GLY A 190 22.34 -52.16 -17.56
CA GLY A 190 22.82 -53.45 -17.16
C GLY A 190 21.93 -54.58 -17.67
N VAL A 191 22.55 -55.64 -18.18
CA VAL A 191 21.89 -56.86 -18.58
C VAL A 191 22.53 -58.03 -17.86
N GLN A 192 21.74 -58.77 -17.09
CA GLN A 192 22.16 -60.02 -16.46
C GLN A 192 21.39 -61.18 -17.10
N PRO A 193 22.02 -61.99 -17.93
CA PRO A 193 21.38 -63.17 -18.47
C PRO A 193 20.97 -64.15 -17.37
N LEU A 194 19.82 -64.84 -17.58
CA LEU A 194 19.40 -65.93 -16.70
C LEU A 194 20.40 -67.08 -16.78
N ALA A 195 20.70 -67.74 -15.66
CA ALA A 195 21.63 -68.86 -15.56
C ALA A 195 21.27 -70.08 -16.46
N ASP A 196 20.05 -70.09 -17.01
CA ASP A 196 19.43 -71.15 -17.83
C ASP A 196 19.64 -70.90 -19.32
N ASN A 197 20.16 -69.72 -19.75
CA ASN A 197 20.46 -69.41 -21.13
C ASN A 197 21.82 -70.01 -21.50
N SER A 198 21.78 -71.08 -22.28
CA SER A 198 22.95 -71.78 -22.83
C SER A 198 23.80 -71.00 -23.81
N GLY A 199 23.66 -69.68 -23.86
CA GLY A 199 24.31 -68.79 -24.82
C GLY A 199 25.62 -68.16 -24.36
N GLY A 200 26.07 -68.37 -23.11
CA GLY A 200 27.42 -67.98 -22.67
C GLY A 200 27.69 -66.48 -22.58
N GLU A 201 26.69 -65.64 -22.67
CA GLU A 201 26.84 -64.19 -22.45
C GLU A 201 26.91 -63.90 -20.93
N GLY A 202 27.99 -63.26 -20.48
CA GLY A 202 28.16 -62.79 -19.15
C GLY A 202 27.31 -61.53 -18.83
N THR A 203 27.29 -61.12 -17.55
CA THR A 203 26.66 -59.84 -17.15
C THR A 203 27.35 -58.68 -17.94
N GLN A 204 26.53 -57.89 -18.62
CA GLN A 204 26.98 -56.71 -19.32
C GLN A 204 26.55 -55.45 -18.59
N LEU A 205 27.49 -54.56 -18.38
CA LEU A 205 27.27 -53.30 -17.67
C LEU A 205 27.90 -52.14 -18.50
N SER A 206 27.08 -51.15 -18.82
CA SER A 206 27.58 -49.96 -19.49
C SER A 206 26.82 -48.73 -18.98
N ASN A 207 27.46 -47.58 -19.05
CA ASN A 207 26.78 -46.35 -18.79
C ASN A 207 27.13 -45.25 -19.82
N SER A 208 26.20 -44.34 -20.02
CA SER A 208 26.41 -43.12 -20.79
C SER A 208 26.47 -41.98 -19.79
N VAL A 209 27.59 -41.24 -19.81
CA VAL A 209 27.81 -40.10 -18.91
C VAL A 209 27.91 -38.80 -19.68
N SER A 210 27.24 -37.75 -19.21
CA SER A 210 27.47 -36.39 -19.65
C SER A 210 28.31 -35.66 -18.63
N PHE A 211 29.29 -34.90 -19.10
CA PHE A 211 30.27 -34.24 -18.23
C PHE A 211 30.69 -32.88 -18.77
N ILE A 212 31.25 -32.06 -17.89
CA ILE A 212 31.87 -30.77 -18.19
C ILE A 212 33.26 -30.69 -17.53
N PRO A 213 34.12 -29.69 -17.85
CA PRO A 213 35.38 -29.49 -17.14
C PRO A 213 35.19 -29.42 -15.64
N GLY A 214 36.06 -30.05 -14.86
CA GLY A 214 35.97 -30.17 -13.41
C GLY A 214 36.08 -28.87 -12.62
N THR A 215 36.48 -27.77 -13.28
CA THR A 215 36.64 -26.42 -12.69
C THR A 215 35.53 -25.46 -13.17
N GLN A 216 34.59 -25.93 -14.01
CA GLN A 216 33.50 -25.12 -14.50
C GLN A 216 32.32 -25.19 -13.53
N GLU A 217 31.70 -24.05 -13.21
CA GLU A 217 30.42 -24.05 -12.50
C GLU A 217 29.31 -24.52 -13.46
N TRP A 218 28.59 -25.53 -13.02
CA TRP A 218 27.34 -25.94 -13.65
C TRP A 218 26.19 -25.59 -12.74
N ARG A 219 25.18 -24.95 -13.31
CA ARG A 219 24.00 -24.55 -12.56
C ARG A 219 22.78 -25.34 -13.03
N PRO A 220 21.91 -25.79 -12.13
CA PRO A 220 20.67 -26.43 -12.54
C PRO A 220 19.88 -25.54 -13.50
N PRO A 221 19.23 -26.08 -14.55
CA PRO A 221 18.43 -25.27 -15.46
C PRO A 221 17.37 -24.48 -14.73
N TYR A 222 17.23 -23.20 -15.05
CA TYR A 222 16.26 -22.32 -14.42
C TYR A 222 14.84 -22.88 -14.53
N ARG A 223 14.13 -22.95 -13.41
CA ARG A 223 12.71 -23.28 -13.34
C ARG A 223 11.89 -22.03 -13.13
N TYR A 224 10.99 -21.78 -14.08
CA TYR A 224 10.10 -20.62 -13.96
C TYR A 224 9.14 -20.80 -12.77
N LYS A 225 9.01 -19.74 -12.00
CA LYS A 225 8.06 -19.64 -10.91
C LYS A 225 6.62 -19.77 -11.44
N PRO A 226 5.71 -20.47 -10.76
CA PRO A 226 4.30 -20.44 -11.14
C PRO A 226 3.78 -19.01 -11.16
N THR A 227 3.04 -18.66 -12.19
CA THR A 227 2.41 -17.33 -12.30
C THR A 227 1.07 -17.29 -11.58
N ALA A 228 0.70 -16.14 -11.08
CA ALA A 228 -0.65 -15.91 -10.55
C ALA A 228 -1.65 -15.91 -11.71
N ASP A 229 -2.76 -16.67 -11.58
CA ASP A 229 -3.79 -16.75 -12.64
C ASP A 229 -4.71 -15.53 -12.67
N GLY A 230 -4.69 -14.70 -11.65
CA GLY A 230 -5.52 -13.51 -11.50
C GLY A 230 -5.46 -12.98 -10.09
N ASP A 231 -6.39 -12.09 -9.77
CA ASP A 231 -6.48 -11.49 -8.46
C ASP A 231 -6.99 -12.47 -7.41
N GLU A 232 -6.54 -12.30 -6.18
CA GLU A 232 -6.93 -13.11 -5.03
C GLU A 232 -7.55 -12.24 -3.93
N VAL A 233 -8.38 -12.86 -3.13
CA VAL A 233 -8.97 -12.22 -1.97
C VAL A 233 -8.15 -12.56 -0.73
N ALA A 234 -7.82 -11.54 0.07
CA ALA A 234 -7.15 -11.71 1.35
C ALA A 234 -7.80 -10.83 2.43
N THR A 235 -7.49 -11.09 3.68
CA THR A 235 -7.96 -10.27 4.81
C THR A 235 -6.76 -9.52 5.39
N VAL A 236 -6.92 -8.21 5.63
CA VAL A 236 -5.90 -7.39 6.32
C VAL A 236 -5.77 -7.85 7.76
N VAL A 237 -4.53 -8.02 8.21
CA VAL A 237 -4.20 -8.53 9.54
C VAL A 237 -3.14 -7.66 10.24
N GLY A 238 -2.99 -7.86 11.53
CA GLY A 238 -2.00 -7.11 12.32
C GLY A 238 -1.91 -7.62 13.76
N PRO A 239 -1.22 -6.90 14.63
CA PRO A 239 -1.11 -7.26 16.05
C PRO A 239 -2.46 -7.29 16.77
N PRO A 240 -2.63 -8.16 17.78
CA PRO A 240 -3.84 -8.18 18.59
C PRO A 240 -4.15 -6.82 19.24
N GLY A 241 -5.41 -6.39 19.18
CA GLY A 241 -5.86 -5.12 19.76
C GLY A 241 -5.57 -3.88 18.91
N GLU A 242 -4.98 -4.03 17.73
CA GLU A 242 -4.86 -2.96 16.75
C GLU A 242 -6.00 -2.98 15.72
N GLU A 243 -6.38 -1.80 15.24
CA GLU A 243 -7.34 -1.64 14.14
C GLU A 243 -6.65 -1.23 12.85
N ILE A 244 -5.49 -0.58 12.94
CA ILE A 244 -4.71 -0.07 11.81
C ILE A 244 -3.25 -0.47 12.04
N TYR A 245 -2.68 -1.21 11.07
CA TYR A 245 -1.27 -1.61 11.14
C TYR A 245 -0.61 -1.38 9.79
N VAL A 246 0.26 -0.37 9.72
CA VAL A 246 0.87 0.11 8.47
C VAL A 246 2.33 0.47 8.68
N ASN A 247 3.10 0.42 7.59
CA ASN A 247 4.45 0.97 7.55
C ASN A 247 4.47 2.41 7.00
N GLU A 248 5.65 2.99 6.83
CA GLU A 248 5.86 4.36 6.34
C GLU A 248 5.36 4.62 4.91
N TYR A 249 5.11 3.57 4.12
CA TYR A 249 4.56 3.63 2.76
C TYR A 249 3.04 3.36 2.70
N GLY A 250 2.39 3.20 3.85
CA GLY A 250 0.98 2.84 3.92
C GLY A 250 0.69 1.39 3.50
N ALA A 251 1.71 0.53 3.45
CA ALA A 251 1.55 -0.88 3.19
C ALA A 251 0.99 -1.61 4.42
N VAL A 252 0.23 -2.67 4.18
CA VAL A 252 -0.43 -3.48 5.20
C VAL A 252 0.01 -4.93 5.14
N LYS A 253 -0.29 -5.71 6.19
CA LYS A 253 -0.13 -7.16 6.21
C LYS A 253 -1.46 -7.83 5.87
N VAL A 254 -1.40 -8.95 5.14
CA VAL A 254 -2.59 -9.70 4.73
C VAL A 254 -2.45 -11.18 5.04
N HIS A 255 -3.58 -11.84 5.29
CA HIS A 255 -3.68 -13.29 5.37
C HIS A 255 -4.51 -13.80 4.20
N PHE A 256 -3.90 -14.66 3.36
CA PHE A 256 -4.57 -15.27 2.23
C PHE A 256 -5.44 -16.45 2.68
N HIS A 257 -6.59 -16.65 2.06
CA HIS A 257 -7.52 -17.72 2.44
C HIS A 257 -6.97 -19.13 2.22
N TRP A 258 -6.01 -19.29 1.31
CA TRP A 258 -5.33 -20.56 1.05
C TRP A 258 -4.18 -20.83 2.02
N ASP A 259 -3.70 -19.85 2.75
CA ASP A 259 -2.64 -20.05 3.74
C ASP A 259 -3.17 -20.82 4.95
N ARG A 260 -2.82 -22.09 5.00
CA ARG A 260 -3.21 -23.03 6.05
C ARG A 260 -2.16 -23.22 7.14
N ARG A 261 -1.02 -22.57 7.04
CA ARG A 261 0.13 -22.74 7.95
C ARG A 261 0.46 -21.48 8.72
N GLY A 262 0.25 -20.32 8.10
CA GLY A 262 0.50 -19.01 8.71
C GLY A 262 -0.57 -18.64 9.73
N SER A 263 -0.18 -17.94 10.78
CA SER A 263 -1.11 -17.29 11.72
C SER A 263 -1.73 -16.05 11.04
N ALA A 264 -3.02 -15.79 11.32
CA ALA A 264 -3.68 -14.58 10.81
C ALA A 264 -3.34 -13.36 11.66
N ASP A 265 -2.05 -13.00 11.71
CA ASP A 265 -1.49 -11.89 12.49
C ASP A 265 -0.47 -11.07 11.67
N HIS A 266 0.30 -10.23 12.35
CA HIS A 266 1.32 -9.38 11.72
C HIS A 266 2.47 -10.13 11.01
N SER A 267 2.60 -11.43 11.20
CA SER A 267 3.60 -12.28 10.55
C SER A 267 3.11 -12.97 9.27
N ALA A 268 1.81 -12.85 8.94
CA ALA A 268 1.15 -13.61 7.87
C ALA A 268 1.69 -13.34 6.46
N SER A 269 2.26 -12.18 6.19
CA SER A 269 2.80 -11.82 4.87
C SER A 269 3.97 -10.84 4.97
N CYS A 270 4.57 -10.53 3.81
CA CYS A 270 5.38 -9.32 3.66
C CYS A 270 4.49 -8.06 3.81
N TRP A 271 5.10 -6.87 3.80
CA TRP A 271 4.37 -5.62 3.65
C TRP A 271 3.84 -5.49 2.22
N VAL A 272 2.51 -5.52 2.08
CA VAL A 272 1.83 -5.42 0.79
C VAL A 272 1.39 -3.98 0.56
N ARG A 273 1.89 -3.36 -0.52
CA ARG A 273 1.54 -1.99 -0.88
C ARG A 273 0.08 -1.90 -1.31
N VAL A 274 -0.54 -0.75 -1.05
CA VAL A 274 -1.92 -0.45 -1.45
C VAL A 274 -1.89 0.53 -2.62
N ALA A 275 -2.47 0.14 -3.74
CA ALA A 275 -2.66 1.03 -4.87
C ALA A 275 -3.74 2.07 -4.53
N MET A 276 -3.38 3.33 -4.53
CA MET A 276 -4.30 4.45 -4.30
C MET A 276 -4.74 5.02 -5.65
N GLY A 277 -5.98 5.52 -5.72
CA GLY A 277 -6.53 6.08 -6.96
C GLY A 277 -5.77 7.31 -7.48
N TRP A 278 -5.02 7.97 -6.63
CA TRP A 278 -4.17 9.11 -6.96
C TRP A 278 -3.07 9.25 -5.92
N SER A 279 -1.81 9.32 -6.37
CA SER A 279 -0.64 9.43 -5.49
C SER A 279 0.46 10.26 -6.14
N GLY A 280 1.05 11.19 -5.38
CA GLY A 280 2.18 12.01 -5.79
C GLY A 280 3.02 12.45 -4.58
N ASN A 281 4.05 13.26 -4.82
CA ASN A 281 4.94 13.72 -3.75
C ASN A 281 4.23 14.74 -2.84
N GLY A 282 3.74 14.25 -1.69
CA GLY A 282 3.04 15.07 -0.69
C GLY A 282 1.59 15.41 -1.04
N TYR A 283 1.01 14.81 -2.09
CA TYR A 283 -0.39 14.99 -2.45
C TYR A 283 -1.03 13.69 -2.97
N GLY A 284 -2.35 13.59 -2.90
CA GLY A 284 -3.09 12.45 -3.41
C GLY A 284 -4.24 12.01 -2.51
N PHE A 285 -4.77 10.82 -2.80
CA PHE A 285 -5.79 10.16 -1.99
C PHE A 285 -5.13 9.06 -1.16
N SER A 286 -5.33 9.10 0.17
CA SER A 286 -4.78 8.11 1.08
C SER A 286 -5.89 7.54 1.97
N ALA A 287 -6.22 6.26 1.77
CA ALA A 287 -7.17 5.51 2.59
C ALA A 287 -6.62 4.10 2.83
N VAL A 288 -6.10 3.85 4.02
CA VAL A 288 -5.49 2.58 4.37
C VAL A 288 -6.56 1.58 4.80
N PRO A 289 -6.59 0.36 4.23
CA PRO A 289 -7.46 -0.71 4.68
C PRO A 289 -7.16 -1.09 6.13
N ARG A 290 -8.20 -1.24 6.96
CA ARG A 290 -8.06 -1.63 8.36
C ARG A 290 -7.98 -3.13 8.54
N ILE A 291 -7.47 -3.57 9.69
CA ILE A 291 -7.47 -4.98 10.09
C ILE A 291 -8.91 -5.52 10.02
N GLY A 292 -9.07 -6.70 9.41
CA GLY A 292 -10.36 -7.32 9.14
C GLY A 292 -10.99 -6.95 7.81
N THR A 293 -10.48 -5.94 7.09
CA THR A 293 -10.97 -5.57 5.75
C THR A 293 -10.59 -6.64 4.73
N GLN A 294 -11.54 -7.02 3.89
CA GLN A 294 -11.29 -7.86 2.73
C GLN A 294 -10.70 -7.02 1.59
N VAL A 295 -9.59 -7.47 1.04
CA VAL A 295 -8.85 -6.77 -0.03
C VAL A 295 -8.68 -7.66 -1.25
N LEU A 296 -8.60 -7.04 -2.41
CA LEU A 296 -8.27 -7.64 -3.68
C LEU A 296 -6.77 -7.48 -3.91
N VAL A 297 -6.06 -8.59 -4.09
CA VAL A 297 -4.60 -8.65 -4.25
C VAL A 297 -4.29 -9.09 -5.66
N SER A 298 -3.60 -8.24 -6.39
CA SER A 298 -2.99 -8.52 -7.70
C SER A 298 -1.50 -8.81 -7.52
N TYR A 299 -0.85 -9.29 -8.58
CA TYR A 299 0.56 -9.65 -8.56
C TYR A 299 1.32 -8.95 -9.67
N LEU A 300 2.38 -8.24 -9.32
CA LEU A 300 3.20 -7.52 -10.29
C LEU A 300 3.86 -8.52 -11.27
N ASN A 301 3.62 -8.36 -12.56
CA ASN A 301 4.06 -9.27 -13.63
C ASN A 301 3.65 -10.74 -13.42
N GLY A 302 2.58 -10.99 -12.65
CA GLY A 302 2.15 -12.34 -12.30
C GLY A 302 3.06 -13.05 -11.29
N ASP A 303 4.03 -12.36 -10.69
CA ASP A 303 4.94 -12.95 -9.70
C ASP A 303 4.25 -13.09 -8.35
N ILE A 304 4.04 -14.36 -7.94
CA ILE A 304 3.36 -14.71 -6.69
C ILE A 304 4.07 -14.19 -5.42
N ASP A 305 5.32 -13.78 -5.53
CA ASP A 305 6.09 -13.19 -4.43
C ASP A 305 6.03 -11.65 -4.42
N ARG A 306 5.27 -11.04 -5.37
CA ARG A 306 5.11 -9.58 -5.47
C ARG A 306 3.65 -9.12 -5.43
N PRO A 307 2.95 -9.35 -4.31
CA PRO A 307 1.56 -8.94 -4.14
C PRO A 307 1.43 -7.42 -4.04
N ILE A 308 0.32 -6.90 -4.57
CA ILE A 308 -0.12 -5.52 -4.42
C ILE A 308 -1.63 -5.47 -4.23
N ILE A 309 -2.13 -4.69 -3.26
CA ILE A 309 -3.56 -4.50 -3.07
C ILE A 309 -4.06 -3.47 -4.08
N THR A 310 -5.07 -3.87 -4.87
CA THR A 310 -5.69 -3.04 -5.91
C THR A 310 -7.07 -2.53 -5.55
N GLY A 311 -7.69 -3.06 -4.49
CA GLY A 311 -8.99 -2.62 -4.03
C GLY A 311 -9.42 -3.26 -2.72
N CYS A 312 -10.57 -2.79 -2.22
CA CYS A 312 -11.25 -3.35 -1.05
C CYS A 312 -12.64 -3.82 -1.47
N THR A 313 -13.13 -4.87 -0.82
CA THR A 313 -14.49 -5.40 -1.05
C THR A 313 -15.25 -5.49 0.25
N TYR A 314 -16.56 -5.25 0.18
CA TYR A 314 -17.45 -5.56 1.30
C TYR A 314 -17.74 -7.06 1.35
N ASP A 315 -17.92 -7.59 2.53
CA ASP A 315 -18.23 -9.01 2.78
C ASP A 315 -19.31 -9.16 3.86
N GLY A 316 -19.64 -10.38 4.22
CA GLY A 316 -20.65 -10.65 5.25
C GLY A 316 -20.31 -10.16 6.66
N ARG A 317 -19.06 -9.79 6.93
CA ARG A 317 -18.59 -9.20 8.20
C ARG A 317 -18.50 -7.68 8.12
N ASN A 318 -18.13 -7.16 6.95
CA ASN A 318 -17.90 -5.75 6.67
C ASN A 318 -18.96 -5.25 5.69
N ALA A 319 -20.13 -4.84 6.21
CA ALA A 319 -21.22 -4.30 5.41
C ALA A 319 -20.89 -2.89 4.89
N PRO A 320 -21.47 -2.48 3.74
CA PRO A 320 -21.35 -1.11 3.25
C PRO A 320 -21.89 -0.10 4.28
N PRO A 321 -21.35 1.14 4.30
CA PRO A 321 -21.84 2.20 5.18
C PRO A 321 -23.27 2.67 4.83
N ILE A 322 -23.78 2.27 3.69
CA ILE A 322 -25.12 2.55 3.18
C ILE A 322 -25.90 1.24 3.11
N LYS A 323 -27.15 1.27 3.54
CA LYS A 323 -28.02 0.09 3.46
C LYS A 323 -28.55 -0.09 2.04
N PHE A 324 -28.07 -1.11 1.34
CA PHE A 324 -28.55 -1.51 0.02
C PHE A 324 -29.65 -2.59 0.14
N PRO A 325 -30.63 -2.64 -0.79
CA PRO A 325 -30.81 -1.77 -1.96
C PRO A 325 -31.60 -0.50 -1.68
N GLU A 326 -32.06 -0.25 -0.45
CA GLU A 326 -32.99 0.82 -0.09
C GLU A 326 -32.42 2.22 -0.40
N ASN A 327 -31.13 2.44 -0.12
CA ASN A 327 -30.47 3.73 -0.28
C ASN A 327 -29.53 3.74 -1.50
N LYS A 328 -29.92 3.11 -2.59
CA LYS A 328 -29.07 2.97 -3.80
C LYS A 328 -28.70 4.30 -4.49
N THR A 329 -29.40 5.39 -4.15
CA THR A 329 -29.16 6.74 -4.67
C THR A 329 -28.12 7.52 -3.86
N GLN A 330 -27.64 6.95 -2.76
CA GLN A 330 -26.62 7.57 -1.94
C GLN A 330 -25.21 7.20 -2.39
N THR A 331 -24.33 8.20 -2.38
CA THR A 331 -22.88 8.04 -2.51
C THR A 331 -22.24 8.60 -1.27
N THR A 332 -21.33 7.86 -0.62
CA THR A 332 -20.69 8.32 0.62
C THR A 332 -19.19 8.04 0.64
N PHE A 333 -18.46 9.01 1.23
CA PHE A 333 -17.13 8.82 1.74
C PHE A 333 -17.19 8.95 3.27
N ARG A 334 -17.07 7.80 3.96
CA ARG A 334 -17.24 7.73 5.40
C ARG A 334 -16.02 7.08 6.04
N SER A 335 -15.43 7.75 7.02
CA SER A 335 -14.40 7.21 7.91
C SER A 335 -15.01 6.69 9.20
N GLN A 336 -14.19 6.05 10.04
CA GLN A 336 -14.59 5.59 11.37
C GLN A 336 -13.54 6.03 12.38
N THR A 337 -13.99 6.41 13.57
CA THR A 337 -13.10 6.76 14.69
C THR A 337 -12.22 5.57 15.06
N HIS A 338 -10.90 5.81 15.21
CA HIS A 338 -9.95 4.78 15.65
C HIS A 338 -10.12 4.53 17.15
N LYS A 339 -10.28 3.25 17.54
CA LYS A 339 -10.47 2.80 18.93
C LYS A 339 -11.56 3.59 19.67
N GLY A 340 -12.64 3.93 18.99
CA GLY A 340 -13.75 4.69 19.53
C GLY A 340 -14.99 4.63 18.66
N GLU A 341 -16.06 5.29 19.11
CA GLU A 341 -17.32 5.39 18.37
C GLU A 341 -17.40 6.68 17.56
N GLY A 342 -18.15 6.65 16.45
CA GLY A 342 -18.39 7.80 15.59
C GLY A 342 -17.66 7.76 14.26
N PHE A 343 -17.89 8.79 13.45
CA PHE A 343 -17.42 8.83 12.06
C PHE A 343 -17.34 10.26 11.53
N ASN A 344 -16.57 10.49 10.45
CA ASN A 344 -16.70 11.66 9.61
C ASN A 344 -17.28 11.22 8.26
N GLU A 345 -18.14 12.06 7.63
CA GLU A 345 -18.82 11.68 6.40
C GLU A 345 -19.01 12.85 5.43
N LEU A 346 -18.77 12.59 4.16
CA LEU A 346 -19.29 13.38 3.06
C LEU A 346 -20.23 12.47 2.26
N ARG A 347 -21.52 12.81 2.25
CA ARG A 347 -22.56 12.03 1.56
C ARG A 347 -23.32 12.89 0.56
N PHE A 348 -23.67 12.28 -0.55
CA PHE A 348 -24.58 12.81 -1.55
C PHE A 348 -25.82 11.94 -1.61
N GLU A 349 -27.00 12.54 -1.61
CA GLU A 349 -28.27 11.89 -1.89
C GLU A 349 -28.78 12.46 -3.22
N ASP A 350 -29.03 11.59 -4.21
CA ASP A 350 -29.41 11.97 -5.58
C ASP A 350 -30.86 11.61 -5.92
N ALA A 351 -31.67 11.13 -4.96
CA ALA A 351 -33.06 10.85 -5.19
C ALA A 351 -33.84 12.11 -5.53
N GLY A 352 -34.67 12.08 -6.61
CA GLY A 352 -35.41 13.21 -7.09
C GLY A 352 -36.30 13.84 -5.98
N GLY A 353 -36.14 15.14 -5.73
CA GLY A 353 -36.82 15.89 -4.67
C GLY A 353 -36.30 15.66 -3.26
N LYS A 354 -35.17 14.90 -3.10
CA LYS A 354 -34.53 14.67 -1.82
C LYS A 354 -33.00 14.91 -1.89
N GLN A 355 -32.56 15.59 -2.95
CA GLN A 355 -31.13 15.83 -3.17
C GLN A 355 -30.51 16.57 -1.98
N GLU A 356 -29.41 16.03 -1.47
CA GLU A 356 -28.70 16.55 -0.30
C GLU A 356 -27.20 16.38 -0.44
N VAL A 357 -26.44 17.36 0.03
CA VAL A 357 -25.02 17.19 0.37
C VAL A 357 -24.88 17.30 1.87
N PHE A 358 -24.51 16.20 2.51
CA PHE A 358 -24.35 16.10 3.96
C PHE A 358 -22.88 16.03 4.33
N LEU A 359 -22.43 16.96 5.18
CA LEU A 359 -21.08 16.99 5.73
C LEU A 359 -21.15 16.85 7.26
N HIS A 360 -20.53 15.81 7.77
CA HIS A 360 -20.50 15.50 9.19
C HIS A 360 -19.07 15.39 9.71
N ALA A 361 -18.73 16.15 10.73
CA ALA A 361 -17.51 16.04 11.51
C ALA A 361 -17.84 15.51 12.90
N GLN A 362 -17.20 14.42 13.29
CA GLN A 362 -17.43 13.80 14.62
C GLN A 362 -17.05 14.71 15.77
N LYS A 363 -16.05 15.54 15.60
CA LYS A 363 -15.57 16.44 16.66
C LYS A 363 -15.35 17.86 16.12
N ASP A 364 -14.28 18.10 15.43
CA ASP A 364 -13.87 19.43 15.01
C ASP A 364 -13.91 19.54 13.48
N MET A 365 -14.39 20.69 12.97
CA MET A 365 -14.34 21.03 11.55
C MET A 365 -13.62 22.35 11.36
N ASN A 366 -12.48 22.34 10.65
CA ASN A 366 -11.70 23.50 10.29
C ASN A 366 -11.75 23.76 8.80
N THR A 367 -12.07 25.00 8.40
CA THR A 367 -12.05 25.43 7.01
C THR A 367 -11.04 26.57 6.87
N VAL A 368 -10.03 26.40 6.00
CA VAL A 368 -9.02 27.42 5.70
C VAL A 368 -9.12 27.77 4.21
N VAL A 369 -9.31 29.05 3.92
CA VAL A 369 -9.39 29.58 2.56
C VAL A 369 -8.34 30.69 2.42
N GLN A 370 -7.41 30.52 1.50
CA GLN A 370 -6.27 31.43 1.34
C GLN A 370 -6.65 32.74 0.65
N ASN A 371 -7.72 32.80 -0.11
CA ASN A 371 -8.20 33.97 -0.81
C ASN A 371 -9.68 34.20 -0.46
N ASP A 372 -10.59 34.03 -1.35
CA ASP A 372 -12.00 34.40 -1.22
C ASP A 372 -12.90 33.19 -0.89
N LYS A 373 -13.89 33.40 -0.02
CA LYS A 373 -14.97 32.46 0.24
C LYS A 373 -16.30 33.07 -0.10
N GLY A 374 -16.99 32.53 -1.11
CA GLY A 374 -18.36 32.89 -1.46
C GLY A 374 -19.37 31.84 -0.97
N THR A 375 -20.54 32.28 -0.50
CA THR A 375 -21.64 31.39 -0.16
C THR A 375 -22.95 31.97 -0.71
N THR A 376 -23.68 31.21 -1.53
CA THR A 376 -24.97 31.62 -2.07
C THR A 376 -26.01 30.57 -1.69
N VAL A 377 -27.12 30.99 -1.05
CA VAL A 377 -28.20 30.12 -0.62
C VAL A 377 -29.50 30.61 -1.29
N GLY A 378 -30.12 29.74 -2.10
CA GLY A 378 -31.29 30.08 -2.88
C GLY A 378 -32.61 30.19 -2.06
N ALA A 379 -32.63 29.64 -0.84
CA ALA A 379 -33.81 29.70 0.03
C ALA A 379 -33.39 30.09 1.46
N ASN A 380 -33.37 29.18 2.40
CA ASN A 380 -33.14 29.47 3.80
C ASN A 380 -31.73 29.08 4.23
N HIS A 381 -31.11 29.96 5.03
CA HIS A 381 -29.88 29.65 5.75
C HIS A 381 -30.14 29.64 7.25
N THR A 382 -29.78 28.56 7.92
CA THR A 382 -29.90 28.42 9.38
C THR A 382 -28.56 28.04 9.97
N GLU A 383 -28.12 28.79 10.98
CA GLU A 383 -26.92 28.52 11.76
C GLU A 383 -27.26 28.43 13.23
N THR A 384 -26.86 27.35 13.91
CA THR A 384 -27.07 27.16 15.35
C THR A 384 -25.73 26.88 16.03
N VAL A 385 -25.37 27.74 16.97
CA VAL A 385 -24.14 27.61 17.79
C VAL A 385 -24.53 27.39 19.23
N MET A 386 -24.18 26.21 19.79
CA MET A 386 -24.62 25.83 21.14
C MET A 386 -23.84 26.53 22.26
N GLN A 387 -22.68 27.09 21.99
CA GLN A 387 -21.85 27.78 23.00
C GLN A 387 -21.46 29.17 22.51
N ASN A 388 -20.26 29.35 21.98
CA ASN A 388 -19.71 30.66 21.65
C ASN A 388 -19.52 30.84 20.17
N GLN A 389 -19.94 31.98 19.61
CA GLN A 389 -19.59 32.41 18.27
C GLN A 389 -18.69 33.64 18.35
N LYS A 390 -17.59 33.66 17.58
CA LYS A 390 -16.72 34.81 17.43
C LYS A 390 -16.54 35.14 15.94
N ILE A 391 -16.86 36.39 15.58
CA ILE A 391 -16.62 36.91 14.23
C ILE A 391 -15.58 38.04 14.36
N SER A 392 -14.50 37.97 13.57
CA SER A 392 -13.46 39.02 13.48
C SER A 392 -13.25 39.40 12.04
N VAL A 393 -13.45 40.66 11.71
CA VAL A 393 -13.31 41.22 10.34
C VAL A 393 -12.29 42.33 10.39
N HIS A 394 -11.19 42.20 9.64
CA HIS A 394 -10.14 43.19 9.59
C HIS A 394 -10.45 44.36 8.62
N GLY A 395 -11.38 44.15 7.73
CA GLY A 395 -11.84 45.17 6.78
C GLY A 395 -13.27 45.64 7.08
N THR A 396 -14.07 45.81 6.06
CA THR A 396 -15.45 46.27 6.16
C THR A 396 -16.42 45.10 6.26
N GLN A 397 -17.35 45.15 7.20
CA GLN A 397 -18.50 44.23 7.28
C GLN A 397 -19.77 44.99 6.85
N THR A 398 -20.48 44.45 5.86
CA THR A 398 -21.76 44.99 5.39
C THR A 398 -22.86 43.98 5.57
N THR A 399 -23.97 44.36 6.21
CA THR A 399 -25.18 43.53 6.31
C THR A 399 -26.34 44.26 5.68
N ALA A 400 -26.99 43.68 4.69
CA ALA A 400 -28.19 44.22 4.05
C ALA A 400 -29.34 43.22 4.17
N VAL A 401 -30.47 43.66 4.74
CA VAL A 401 -31.66 42.87 4.94
C VAL A 401 -32.83 43.57 4.28
N GLN A 402 -33.50 42.91 3.34
CA GLN A 402 -34.58 43.51 2.55
C GLN A 402 -35.92 43.56 3.33
N ALA A 403 -36.10 42.68 4.29
CA ALA A 403 -37.31 42.65 5.16
C ALA A 403 -36.93 42.96 6.61
N ASP A 404 -37.38 42.22 7.56
CA ASP A 404 -37.16 42.46 8.97
C ASP A 404 -35.82 41.91 9.47
N GLN A 405 -35.09 42.67 10.26
CA GLN A 405 -33.97 42.20 11.05
C GLN A 405 -34.34 42.25 12.54
N LYS A 406 -34.22 41.12 13.23
CA LYS A 406 -34.47 41.00 14.68
C LYS A 406 -33.18 40.59 15.39
N ASN A 407 -32.77 41.35 16.40
CA ASN A 407 -31.66 41.04 17.28
C ASN A 407 -32.20 40.88 18.72
N ILE A 408 -32.14 39.68 19.27
CA ILE A 408 -32.66 39.33 20.59
C ILE A 408 -31.50 38.87 21.45
N VAL A 409 -31.22 39.60 22.54
CA VAL A 409 -30.12 39.31 23.46
C VAL A 409 -30.71 39.20 24.87
N PHE A 410 -30.60 38.04 25.49
CA PHE A 410 -31.06 37.83 26.88
C PHE A 410 -30.08 38.30 27.95
N GLY A 411 -28.86 38.60 27.57
CA GLY A 411 -27.82 39.15 28.44
C GLY A 411 -27.52 40.62 28.16
N LYS A 412 -26.27 40.99 28.30
CA LYS A 412 -25.82 42.37 28.01
C LYS A 412 -25.42 42.50 26.52
N GLN A 413 -25.83 43.58 25.89
CA GLN A 413 -25.35 44.00 24.62
C GLN A 413 -24.46 45.24 24.74
N HIS A 414 -23.24 45.20 24.25
CA HIS A 414 -22.33 46.36 24.19
C HIS A 414 -22.09 46.69 22.72
N SER A 415 -22.28 47.94 22.36
CA SER A 415 -21.87 48.53 21.07
C SER A 415 -20.83 49.59 21.33
N ILE A 416 -19.60 49.40 20.93
CA ILE A 416 -18.47 50.32 21.15
C ILE A 416 -17.95 50.71 19.72
N VAL A 417 -17.96 51.99 19.42
CA VAL A 417 -17.55 52.51 18.14
C VAL A 417 -16.58 53.67 18.37
N ASP A 418 -15.42 53.66 17.74
CA ASP A 418 -14.42 54.72 17.84
C ASP A 418 -14.73 55.89 16.90
N GLY A 419 -15.64 55.70 15.97
CA GLY A 419 -16.08 56.72 15.00
C GLY A 419 -17.52 57.18 15.22
N GLU A 420 -18.21 57.52 14.17
CA GLU A 420 -19.62 57.96 14.18
C GLU A 420 -20.56 56.74 14.25
N VAL A 421 -21.64 56.87 15.01
CA VAL A 421 -22.80 55.96 14.98
C VAL A 421 -23.97 56.73 14.37
N LEU A 422 -24.36 56.37 13.15
CA LEU A 422 -25.56 56.91 12.51
C LEU A 422 -26.70 55.91 12.63
N ILE A 423 -27.80 56.31 13.29
CA ILE A 423 -29.07 55.55 13.34
C ILE A 423 -30.14 56.39 12.65
N ALA A 424 -30.60 55.99 11.48
CA ALA A 424 -31.61 56.68 10.71
C ALA A 424 -32.81 55.75 10.44
N SER A 425 -34.03 56.33 10.53
CA SER A 425 -35.27 55.60 10.25
C SER A 425 -36.24 56.56 9.57
N ALA A 426 -36.90 56.10 8.49
CA ALA A 426 -37.93 56.87 7.81
C ALA A 426 -39.26 56.90 8.62
N GLN A 427 -39.49 55.96 9.54
CA GLN A 427 -40.77 55.84 10.29
C GLN A 427 -40.66 56.09 11.77
N GLY A 428 -39.45 56.38 12.27
CA GLY A 428 -39.22 56.69 13.66
C GLY A 428 -38.25 55.77 14.37
N ILE A 429 -37.67 56.26 15.48
CA ILE A 429 -36.76 55.52 16.33
C ILE A 429 -37.35 55.53 17.74
N ARG A 430 -37.45 54.36 18.38
CA ARG A 430 -37.89 54.21 19.77
C ARG A 430 -36.84 53.50 20.61
N LEU A 431 -36.48 54.12 21.71
CA LEU A 431 -35.60 53.54 22.75
C LEU A 431 -36.42 53.43 24.01
N ILE A 432 -36.61 52.21 24.55
CA ILE A 432 -37.45 51.96 25.74
C ILE A 432 -36.61 51.25 26.79
N SER A 433 -36.66 51.71 28.02
CA SER A 433 -36.06 51.08 29.21
C SER A 433 -36.99 51.19 30.39
N GLY A 434 -37.65 50.11 30.77
CA GLY A 434 -38.64 50.13 31.84
C GLY A 434 -39.77 51.13 31.58
N ASN A 435 -39.95 52.11 32.49
CA ASN A 435 -40.94 53.19 32.37
C ASN A 435 -40.48 54.44 31.62
N SER A 436 -39.29 54.37 30.99
CA SER A 436 -38.75 55.51 30.25
C SER A 436 -38.67 55.21 28.77
N ALA A 437 -39.02 56.18 27.92
CA ALA A 437 -38.95 56.06 26.48
C ALA A 437 -38.48 57.39 25.84
N LEU A 438 -37.62 57.26 24.81
CA LEU A 438 -37.29 58.35 23.87
C LEU A 438 -37.81 57.90 22.50
N GLN A 439 -38.61 58.74 21.88
CA GLN A 439 -39.13 58.52 20.55
C GLN A 439 -38.79 59.70 19.62
N LEU A 440 -38.22 59.41 18.50
CA LEU A 440 -37.97 60.34 17.38
C LEU A 440 -39.04 60.04 16.32
N ASN A 441 -39.94 60.99 16.05
CA ASN A 441 -41.02 60.80 15.09
C ASN A 441 -40.64 61.38 13.69
N PRO A 442 -41.23 60.85 12.62
CA PRO A 442 -40.93 61.33 11.26
C PRO A 442 -41.42 62.75 11.00
N ASP A 443 -42.37 63.26 11.80
CA ASP A 443 -42.88 64.66 11.69
C ASP A 443 -41.96 65.69 12.36
N GLY A 444 -40.80 65.28 12.86
CA GLY A 444 -39.78 66.11 13.52
C GLY A 444 -40.03 66.28 15.00
N THR A 445 -41.07 65.64 15.60
CA THR A 445 -41.28 65.71 17.04
C THR A 445 -40.39 64.74 17.81
N ILE A 446 -39.89 65.10 18.97
CA ILE A 446 -39.15 64.29 19.89
C ILE A 446 -40.01 64.15 21.16
N THR A 447 -40.38 62.91 21.50
CA THR A 447 -41.12 62.65 22.72
C THR A 447 -40.28 61.93 23.74
N LEU A 448 -40.24 62.48 24.96
CA LEU A 448 -39.54 61.89 26.09
C LEU A 448 -40.55 61.61 27.20
N VAL A 449 -40.63 60.36 27.64
CA VAL A 449 -41.55 59.97 28.71
C VAL A 449 -40.74 59.29 29.82
N CYS A 450 -40.92 59.77 31.04
CA CYS A 450 -40.23 59.23 32.23
C CYS A 450 -40.96 59.70 33.51
N ASN A 451 -40.75 59.01 34.62
CA ASN A 451 -41.30 59.44 35.92
C ASN A 451 -40.60 60.68 36.46
N ASN A 452 -39.30 60.74 36.35
CA ASN A 452 -38.47 61.88 36.77
C ASN A 452 -37.52 62.27 35.64
N PHE A 453 -37.30 63.52 35.43
CA PHE A 453 -36.46 64.06 34.40
C PHE A 453 -35.44 65.03 34.99
N ASP A 454 -34.15 64.70 34.87
CA ASP A 454 -33.04 65.52 35.40
C ASP A 454 -32.12 65.98 34.26
N PHE A 455 -31.87 67.29 34.18
CA PHE A 455 -30.86 67.88 33.30
C PHE A 455 -29.66 68.32 34.13
N TYR A 456 -28.49 67.69 33.90
CA TYR A 456 -27.24 68.12 34.50
C TYR A 456 -26.28 68.64 33.43
N GLY A 457 -25.80 69.89 33.60
CA GLY A 457 -24.77 70.47 32.76
C GLY A 457 -23.56 70.83 33.60
N HIS A 458 -22.36 70.42 33.20
CA HIS A 458 -21.10 70.86 33.84
C HIS A 458 -20.61 72.25 33.32
N GLY A 459 -21.42 72.92 32.48
CA GLY A 459 -21.15 74.24 31.90
C GLY A 459 -22.45 75.00 31.63
N SER A 460 -22.50 75.89 30.69
CA SER A 460 -23.69 76.61 30.28
C SER A 460 -24.62 75.74 29.45
N GLY A 461 -25.90 75.65 29.76
CA GLY A 461 -26.96 75.06 28.96
C GLY A 461 -27.88 76.09 28.37
N ARG A 462 -28.40 75.87 27.14
CA ARG A 462 -29.45 76.73 26.53
C ARG A 462 -30.62 75.91 26.10
N ILE A 463 -31.79 76.27 26.46
CA ILE A 463 -33.06 75.74 25.90
C ILE A 463 -33.67 76.91 25.14
N GLY A 464 -33.86 76.84 23.84
CA GLY A 464 -34.45 77.87 23.04
C GLY A 464 -35.48 77.30 22.07
N THR A 465 -36.59 78.06 21.86
CA THR A 465 -37.65 77.69 20.95
C THR A 465 -37.82 78.91 19.98
N GLY A 466 -38.34 78.63 18.76
CA GLY A 466 -38.61 79.73 17.80
C GLY A 466 -39.84 80.55 18.18
N GLU A 467 -40.79 80.02 18.93
CA GLU A 467 -42.07 80.70 19.19
C GLU A 467 -42.44 80.67 20.69
N LEU A 468 -42.68 79.48 21.31
CA LEU A 468 -43.18 79.37 22.71
C LEU A 468 -42.41 78.24 23.43
N LEU A 469 -41.90 78.52 24.67
CA LEU A 469 -41.42 77.52 25.56
C LEU A 469 -42.41 77.41 26.76
N ASP A 470 -43.17 76.33 26.82
CA ASP A 470 -44.06 76.07 27.94
C ASP A 470 -43.51 74.92 28.77
N LEU A 471 -43.19 75.16 30.03
CA LEU A 471 -42.59 74.19 30.96
C LEU A 471 -43.61 73.54 31.89
N ASN A 472 -44.90 73.90 31.87
CA ASN A 472 -45.91 73.38 32.77
C ASN A 472 -47.32 73.61 32.23
N MET A 473 -47.72 72.82 31.22
CA MET A 473 -49.10 72.89 30.69
C MET A 473 -50.06 72.10 31.59
N ASP A 474 -50.93 72.79 32.35
CA ASP A 474 -52.06 72.15 33.02
C ASP A 474 -53.05 71.56 31.97
N GLY A 475 -53.11 70.21 31.90
CA GLY A 475 -54.14 69.51 31.21
C GLY A 475 -53.84 68.76 29.94
N ALA A 476 -52.61 68.80 29.42
CA ALA A 476 -52.17 67.86 28.36
C ALA A 476 -51.57 66.62 28.96
N GLY A 477 -52.39 65.62 29.16
CA GLY A 477 -51.86 64.29 29.48
C GLY A 477 -51.00 63.75 28.33
N PRO A 478 -50.00 62.91 28.58
CA PRO A 478 -49.19 62.33 27.53
C PRO A 478 -50.17 61.57 26.59
N GLY A 479 -50.25 61.99 25.34
CA GLY A 479 -50.95 61.22 24.33
C GLY A 479 -50.65 59.74 24.44
N ASN A 480 -51.59 58.87 24.19
CA ASN A 480 -51.56 57.40 24.37
C ASN A 480 -50.25 56.75 23.83
N LEU A 481 -49.13 56.97 24.50
CA LEU A 481 -47.99 56.10 24.35
C LEU A 481 -48.25 54.79 25.06
N LYS A 482 -48.59 53.75 24.34
CA LYS A 482 -48.60 52.39 24.91
C LYS A 482 -47.20 52.08 25.34
N MET A 483 -46.93 52.17 26.65
CA MET A 483 -45.68 51.86 27.30
C MET A 483 -45.57 50.41 27.76
N GLU A 484 -46.34 49.52 27.19
CA GLU A 484 -46.14 48.08 27.46
C GLU A 484 -44.94 47.62 26.67
N PRO A 485 -43.80 47.28 27.30
CA PRO A 485 -42.83 46.44 26.65
C PRO A 485 -43.56 45.17 26.27
N ASP A 486 -43.61 44.79 25.04
CA ASP A 486 -44.20 43.52 24.60
C ASP A 486 -43.37 42.35 25.13
N THR A 487 -43.57 42.07 26.46
CA THR A 487 -42.92 40.94 27.15
C THR A 487 -43.40 39.62 26.57
N SER A 488 -44.52 39.59 25.83
CA SER A 488 -45.03 38.40 25.15
C SER A 488 -44.12 38.02 23.99
N THR A 489 -43.61 38.99 23.24
CA THR A 489 -42.65 38.78 22.15
C THR A 489 -41.34 38.22 22.65
N ILE A 490 -40.83 38.67 23.79
CA ILE A 490 -39.60 38.17 24.39
C ILE A 490 -39.81 36.73 24.94
N ALA A 491 -40.93 36.45 25.56
CA ALA A 491 -41.25 35.11 26.04
C ALA A 491 -41.46 34.12 24.87
N GLN A 492 -42.17 34.49 23.82
CA GLN A 492 -42.36 33.69 22.60
C GLN A 492 -41.03 33.46 21.88
N ALA A 493 -40.20 34.45 21.75
CA ALA A 493 -38.87 34.29 21.14
C ALA A 493 -37.99 33.30 21.98
N LYS A 494 -38.09 33.36 23.32
CA LYS A 494 -37.34 32.44 24.17
C LYS A 494 -37.77 30.99 23.96
N ASP A 495 -39.07 30.71 23.86
CA ASP A 495 -39.62 29.37 23.64
C ASP A 495 -39.34 28.87 22.24
N GLN A 496 -39.35 29.77 21.21
CA GLN A 496 -39.07 29.44 19.84
C GLN A 496 -37.58 29.12 19.57
N PHE A 497 -36.68 29.90 20.12
CA PHE A 497 -35.25 29.76 19.86
C PHE A 497 -34.51 28.88 20.86
N PHE A 498 -35.05 28.66 22.05
CA PHE A 498 -34.48 27.85 23.11
C PHE A 498 -35.54 26.96 23.75
N PRO A 499 -36.09 25.96 22.99
CA PRO A 499 -37.07 25.03 23.53
C PRO A 499 -36.46 24.29 24.73
N LYS A 500 -37.24 24.22 25.83
CA LYS A 500 -36.87 23.40 26.99
C LYS A 500 -36.74 21.96 26.52
N LYS A 501 -35.55 21.33 26.75
CA LYS A 501 -35.31 19.90 26.50
C LYS A 501 -36.25 19.03 27.33
#